data_befa03227c2dc01ae8ed8ff971194a1e
#
_entry.id   befa03227c2dc01ae8ed8ff971194a1e
#
_cell.length_a   1.000
_cell.length_b   1.000
_cell.length_c   1.000
_cell.angle_alpha   90.00
_cell.angle_beta   90.00
_cell.angle_gamma   90.00
#
_symmetry.space_group_name_H-M   'P 1'
#
loop_
_entity.id
_entity.type
_entity.pdbx_description
1 polymer ?
#
loop_
_entity_poly.entity_id
_entity_poly.type
_entity_poly.pdbx_seq_one_letter_code
_entity_poly.pdbx_strand_id
1 'polypeptide(L)'
;MFFKTISIKDIVIYKLIMISFLFTMKSSHSIEQYTAHGGPVKGLAVSKNNKLMASASFDYSVVVWDLNPIKEKITLIGHDAAVNAVEFSPKNDFLVSGGDDNKILLWSLNDISNINEEIQPIRLGNHRGKIADLEFSSDGNFLLSASWDGTVGVWNLKKRQKIHSLVGHKGPVYSVKYSKDNKYIYSSGYDGEIKLWKVNNGEYVRPLIKNGWGISKFEVDEKQNFIAFGSTDGQIKINKFDQDETILNIKEDRVPILSMYYLEKENMISFGNAKGRMIILDTRNWSLVRDFNAVNGPIWDNILFPNDSSLIVAGLDDFLTRWQIFDFPPKFLERPGPARRFNPIKEVSNGEKQFARKCSVCHTLVENGKKRAGPTLYKIFGRKAGTLEGYKYSKALIDSDIIWNEESINRLFDEGPDKVTPGTKMPIQRMKKIQDRQDLVMFLKKATN
;
A
#
# COMPACT_ATOMS: atom_id res chain seq x y z
N MET A 1 9.59 4.82 73.12
CA MET A 1 10.16 4.39 71.86
C MET A 1 9.71 2.94 71.64
N PHE A 2 8.59 2.75 70.97
CA PHE A 2 8.01 1.41 70.72
C PHE A 2 8.39 0.96 69.31
N PHE A 3 9.27 -0.01 69.15
CA PHE A 3 9.54 -0.70 67.92
C PHE A 3 8.40 -1.71 67.68
N LYS A 4 7.61 -1.48 66.63
CA LYS A 4 6.63 -2.44 66.10
C LYS A 4 7.38 -3.49 65.27
N THR A 5 7.49 -4.71 65.77
CA THR A 5 8.03 -5.88 65.09
C THR A 5 7.09 -6.24 63.95
N ILE A 6 7.55 -6.09 62.69
CA ILE A 6 6.83 -6.54 61.50
C ILE A 6 6.94 -8.07 61.43
N SER A 7 5.83 -8.78 61.44
CA SER A 7 5.76 -10.23 61.36
C SER A 7 6.21 -10.75 59.99
N ILE A 8 6.91 -11.88 59.95
CA ILE A 8 7.32 -12.58 58.71
C ILE A 8 6.11 -12.84 57.80
N LYS A 9 4.89 -12.99 58.32
CA LYS A 9 3.65 -13.14 57.55
C LYS A 9 3.31 -11.90 56.75
N ASP A 10 3.59 -10.70 57.24
CA ASP A 10 3.30 -9.45 56.52
C ASP A 10 4.25 -9.26 55.32
N ILE A 11 5.50 -9.70 55.45
CA ILE A 11 6.49 -9.66 54.37
C ILE A 11 6.14 -10.66 53.27
N VAL A 12 5.57 -11.82 53.60
CA VAL A 12 5.14 -12.84 52.61
C VAL A 12 3.90 -12.36 51.87
N ILE A 13 2.95 -11.71 52.54
CA ILE A 13 1.74 -11.15 51.91
C ILE A 13 2.11 -10.01 50.95
N TYR A 14 3.02 -9.11 51.34
CA TYR A 14 3.51 -8.03 50.46
C TYR A 14 4.27 -8.56 49.24
N LYS A 15 5.08 -9.61 49.37
CA LYS A 15 5.73 -10.28 48.25
C LYS A 15 4.74 -11.00 47.36
N LEU A 16 3.70 -11.64 47.89
CA LEU A 16 2.65 -12.29 47.08
C LEU A 16 1.77 -11.27 46.34
N ILE A 17 1.45 -10.13 46.94
CA ILE A 17 0.71 -9.05 46.32
C ILE A 17 1.57 -8.38 45.21
N MET A 18 2.86 -8.14 45.44
CA MET A 18 3.78 -7.62 44.41
C MET A 18 3.99 -8.61 43.27
N ILE A 19 4.05 -9.92 43.53
CA ILE A 19 4.18 -10.96 42.53
C ILE A 19 2.86 -11.10 41.73
N SER A 20 1.69 -10.96 42.37
CA SER A 20 0.40 -10.98 41.65
C SER A 20 0.17 -9.72 40.79
N PHE A 21 0.70 -8.55 41.20
CA PHE A 21 0.68 -7.33 40.40
C PHE A 21 1.68 -7.37 39.21
N LEU A 22 2.78 -8.12 39.35
CA LEU A 22 3.73 -8.35 38.27
C LEU A 22 3.24 -9.40 37.26
N PHE A 23 2.27 -10.27 37.60
CA PHE A 23 1.71 -11.28 36.72
C PHE A 23 0.43 -10.83 35.99
N THR A 24 -0.11 -9.63 36.25
CA THR A 24 -1.29 -9.10 35.56
C THR A 24 -0.99 -8.05 34.50
N MET A 25 0.25 -7.67 34.26
CA MET A 25 0.66 -7.09 33.00
C MET A 25 0.99 -8.22 32.00
N LYS A 26 0.01 -9.02 31.60
CA LYS A 26 -0.02 -9.51 30.23
C LYS A 26 -0.12 -8.26 29.36
N SER A 27 1.00 -7.76 28.88
CA SER A 27 1.01 -6.89 27.72
C SER A 27 0.31 -7.71 26.63
N SER A 28 -0.97 -7.44 26.41
CA SER A 28 -1.62 -7.88 25.19
C SER A 28 -0.82 -7.16 24.11
N HIS A 29 0.06 -7.88 23.44
CA HIS A 29 0.79 -7.42 22.27
C HIS A 29 -0.29 -7.10 21.25
N SER A 30 -0.79 -5.87 21.25
CA SER A 30 -1.94 -5.49 20.46
C SER A 30 -1.50 -5.23 19.04
N ILE A 31 -1.58 -6.28 18.22
CA ILE A 31 -1.59 -6.10 16.78
C ILE A 31 -2.94 -5.48 16.44
N GLU A 32 -2.92 -4.22 16.00
CA GLU A 32 -4.12 -3.53 15.56
C GLU A 32 -4.30 -3.69 14.06
N GLN A 33 -5.55 -3.84 13.62
CA GLN A 33 -5.91 -3.98 12.22
C GLN A 33 -6.94 -2.93 11.83
N TYR A 34 -6.68 -2.22 10.73
CA TYR A 34 -7.54 -1.15 10.22
C TYR A 34 -8.08 -1.54 8.84
N THR A 35 -9.37 -1.83 8.78
CA THR A 35 -10.06 -2.32 7.56
C THR A 35 -10.88 -1.20 6.94
N ALA A 36 -10.56 -0.83 5.68
CA ALA A 36 -11.37 0.07 4.87
C ALA A 36 -11.42 -0.39 3.41
N HIS A 37 -10.34 -0.98 2.93
CA HIS A 37 -10.26 -1.46 1.55
C HIS A 37 -11.05 -2.75 1.30
N GLY A 38 -11.36 -2.99 0.01
CA GLY A 38 -11.92 -4.25 -0.46
C GLY A 38 -10.87 -5.20 -1.00
N GLY A 39 -9.63 -4.79 -1.08
CA GLY A 39 -8.54 -5.53 -1.70
C GLY A 39 -7.19 -5.26 -1.09
N PRO A 40 -6.15 -5.95 -1.57
CA PRO A 40 -4.77 -5.76 -1.14
C PRO A 40 -4.33 -4.30 -1.18
N VAL A 41 -3.56 -3.88 -0.17
CA VAL A 41 -3.05 -2.50 -0.05
C VAL A 41 -1.62 -2.46 -0.57
N LYS A 42 -1.36 -1.54 -1.51
CA LYS A 42 -0.11 -1.50 -2.28
C LYS A 42 0.82 -0.35 -1.90
N GLY A 43 0.26 0.80 -1.53
CA GLY A 43 1.04 2.00 -1.23
C GLY A 43 0.50 2.72 0.00
N LEU A 44 1.37 3.36 0.74
CA LEU A 44 1.10 4.15 1.94
C LEU A 44 1.80 5.50 1.85
N ALA A 45 1.21 6.54 2.41
CA ALA A 45 1.84 7.83 2.61
C ALA A 45 1.34 8.49 3.90
N VAL A 46 2.16 9.35 4.50
CA VAL A 46 1.79 10.17 5.66
C VAL A 46 1.98 11.64 5.33
N SER A 47 0.98 12.46 5.69
CA SER A 47 1.06 13.90 5.54
C SER A 47 2.19 14.49 6.38
N LYS A 48 2.86 15.53 5.90
CA LYS A 48 4.01 16.17 6.56
C LYS A 48 3.72 16.61 8.01
N ASN A 49 2.46 16.93 8.30
CA ASN A 49 2.01 17.33 9.64
C ASN A 49 1.62 16.14 10.54
N ASN A 50 1.77 14.90 10.08
CA ASN A 50 1.41 13.65 10.77
C ASN A 50 -0.06 13.60 11.25
N LYS A 51 -0.98 14.28 10.56
CA LYS A 51 -2.42 14.23 10.87
C LYS A 51 -3.19 13.22 10.02
N LEU A 52 -2.73 13.01 8.79
CA LEU A 52 -3.38 12.14 7.82
C LEU A 52 -2.42 11.05 7.33
N MET A 53 -2.99 9.90 7.02
CA MET A 53 -2.36 8.84 6.24
C MET A 53 -3.23 8.56 5.02
N ALA A 54 -2.60 8.11 3.94
CA ALA A 54 -3.30 7.60 2.76
C ALA A 54 -2.85 6.18 2.46
N SER A 55 -3.76 5.37 1.94
CA SER A 55 -3.46 4.01 1.46
C SER A 55 -4.05 3.80 0.08
N ALA A 56 -3.27 3.19 -0.82
CA ALA A 56 -3.63 2.87 -2.19
C ALA A 56 -3.85 1.36 -2.34
N SER A 57 -4.89 0.93 -3.08
CA SER A 57 -5.29 -0.47 -3.10
C SER A 57 -5.62 -1.00 -4.49
N PHE A 58 -5.55 -2.32 -4.60
CA PHE A 58 -6.03 -3.10 -5.75
C PHE A 58 -7.55 -3.03 -5.94
N ASP A 59 -8.29 -2.47 -4.99
CA ASP A 59 -9.73 -2.20 -5.13
C ASP A 59 -10.03 -0.91 -5.91
N TYR A 60 -9.01 -0.28 -6.52
CA TYR A 60 -9.04 0.94 -7.32
C TYR A 60 -9.30 2.21 -6.51
N SER A 61 -9.28 2.11 -5.19
CA SER A 61 -9.50 3.23 -4.28
C SER A 61 -8.22 3.72 -3.62
N VAL A 62 -8.29 4.96 -3.15
CA VAL A 62 -7.39 5.51 -2.14
C VAL A 62 -8.22 5.82 -0.90
N VAL A 63 -7.78 5.34 0.26
CA VAL A 63 -8.41 5.68 1.54
C VAL A 63 -7.55 6.69 2.26
N VAL A 64 -8.15 7.78 2.70
CA VAL A 64 -7.53 8.76 3.62
C VAL A 64 -7.97 8.45 5.03
N TRP A 65 -7.04 8.45 5.95
CA TRP A 65 -7.22 8.13 7.36
C TRP A 65 -6.87 9.33 8.22
N ASP A 66 -7.64 9.63 9.24
CA ASP A 66 -7.18 10.44 10.38
C ASP A 66 -6.21 9.58 11.20
N LEU A 67 -5.14 10.16 11.76
CA LEU A 67 -4.15 9.42 12.54
C LEU A 67 -4.39 9.46 14.06
N ASN A 68 -5.21 10.36 14.57
CA ASN A 68 -5.51 10.49 16.00
C ASN A 68 -7.02 10.59 16.26
N PRO A 69 -7.72 9.48 16.61
CA PRO A 69 -7.29 8.07 16.47
C PRO A 69 -7.22 7.64 15.01
N ILE A 70 -6.55 6.53 14.73
CA ILE A 70 -6.52 5.98 13.36
C ILE A 70 -7.92 5.50 12.98
N LYS A 71 -8.53 6.18 12.01
CA LYS A 71 -9.86 5.85 11.47
C LYS A 71 -9.98 6.29 10.02
N GLU A 72 -10.78 5.57 9.25
CA GLU A 72 -11.14 5.99 7.91
C GLU A 72 -11.80 7.37 7.93
N LYS A 73 -11.28 8.30 7.14
CA LYS A 73 -11.86 9.61 6.93
C LYS A 73 -12.72 9.64 5.66
N ILE A 74 -12.17 9.17 4.55
CA ILE A 74 -12.86 9.13 3.27
C ILE A 74 -12.21 8.12 2.33
N THR A 75 -13.05 7.51 1.47
CA THR A 75 -12.61 6.68 0.35
C THR A 75 -12.74 7.45 -0.97
N LEU A 76 -11.64 7.60 -1.70
CA LEU A 76 -11.53 8.30 -2.96
C LEU A 76 -11.59 7.29 -4.12
N ILE A 77 -12.51 7.49 -5.06
CA ILE A 77 -12.73 6.65 -6.24
C ILE A 77 -12.51 7.49 -7.50
N GLY A 78 -11.61 7.07 -8.39
CA GLY A 78 -11.31 7.80 -9.63
C GLY A 78 -10.43 7.02 -10.60
N HIS A 79 -9.66 6.04 -10.09
CA HIS A 79 -8.87 5.13 -10.92
C HIS A 79 -9.74 4.07 -11.60
N ASP A 80 -9.28 3.60 -12.75
CA ASP A 80 -9.92 2.54 -13.54
C ASP A 80 -9.25 1.17 -13.36
N ALA A 81 -8.16 1.12 -12.58
CA ALA A 81 -7.43 -0.09 -12.23
C ALA A 81 -6.78 0.05 -10.84
N ALA A 82 -6.00 -0.97 -10.42
CA ALA A 82 -5.30 -0.97 -9.13
C ALA A 82 -4.47 0.30 -8.92
N VAL A 83 -4.53 0.88 -7.72
CA VAL A 83 -3.70 2.02 -7.31
C VAL A 83 -2.46 1.49 -6.62
N ASN A 84 -1.28 1.90 -7.10
CA ASN A 84 0.00 1.37 -6.63
C ASN A 84 0.76 2.34 -5.72
N ALA A 85 0.66 3.64 -6.00
CA ALA A 85 1.40 4.67 -5.31
C ALA A 85 0.48 5.81 -4.88
N VAL A 86 0.78 6.40 -3.76
CA VAL A 86 0.10 7.54 -3.17
C VAL A 86 1.11 8.39 -2.42
N GLU A 87 0.99 9.74 -2.51
CA GLU A 87 1.91 10.66 -1.85
C GLU A 87 1.20 11.96 -1.47
N PHE A 88 1.53 12.53 -0.29
CA PHE A 88 1.03 13.84 0.13
C PHE A 88 1.98 14.96 -0.31
N SER A 89 1.41 16.05 -0.79
CA SER A 89 2.23 17.24 -1.04
C SER A 89 2.83 17.80 0.26
N PRO A 90 4.06 18.33 0.21
CA PRO A 90 4.71 18.93 1.38
C PRO A 90 3.95 20.12 1.99
N LYS A 91 3.11 20.77 1.18
CA LYS A 91 2.24 21.90 1.60
C LYS A 91 0.93 21.43 2.24
N ASN A 92 0.62 20.14 2.23
CA ASN A 92 -0.65 19.54 2.65
C ASN A 92 -1.88 20.16 1.91
N ASP A 93 -1.74 20.49 0.63
CA ASP A 93 -2.80 20.99 -0.23
C ASP A 93 -3.36 19.92 -1.18
N PHE A 94 -2.52 18.94 -1.54
CA PHE A 94 -2.88 17.83 -2.42
C PHE A 94 -2.43 16.46 -1.88
N LEU A 95 -3.20 15.45 -2.28
CA LEU A 95 -2.78 14.06 -2.32
C LEU A 95 -2.65 13.68 -3.79
N VAL A 96 -1.66 12.90 -4.17
CA VAL A 96 -1.49 12.35 -5.52
C VAL A 96 -1.56 10.84 -5.48
N SER A 97 -2.12 10.22 -6.52
CA SER A 97 -2.16 8.77 -6.69
C SER A 97 -1.82 8.34 -8.11
N GLY A 98 -1.26 7.16 -8.25
CA GLY A 98 -0.89 6.55 -9.52
C GLY A 98 -1.17 5.05 -9.53
N GLY A 99 -1.58 4.52 -10.69
CA GLY A 99 -2.04 3.14 -10.74
C GLY A 99 -1.72 2.38 -12.03
N ASP A 100 -2.31 1.19 -12.13
CA ASP A 100 -2.23 0.29 -13.29
C ASP A 100 -3.00 0.84 -14.51
N ASP A 101 -3.85 1.85 -14.32
CA ASP A 101 -4.51 2.59 -15.40
C ASP A 101 -3.61 3.65 -16.05
N ASN A 102 -2.35 3.69 -15.63
CA ASN A 102 -1.29 4.60 -16.10
C ASN A 102 -1.55 6.09 -15.78
N LYS A 103 -2.60 6.42 -15.03
CA LYS A 103 -2.99 7.78 -14.70
C LYS A 103 -2.31 8.26 -13.44
N ILE A 104 -2.09 9.59 -13.40
CA ILE A 104 -1.73 10.33 -12.19
C ILE A 104 -2.90 11.25 -11.86
N LEU A 105 -3.48 11.07 -10.68
CA LEU A 105 -4.62 11.82 -10.20
C LEU A 105 -4.24 12.69 -8.99
N LEU A 106 -4.68 13.95 -8.98
CA LEU A 106 -4.53 14.88 -7.86
C LEU A 106 -5.87 15.00 -7.14
N TRP A 107 -5.84 14.97 -5.83
CA TRP A 107 -6.98 15.09 -4.92
C TRP A 107 -6.76 16.31 -4.03
N SER A 108 -7.68 17.26 -4.02
CA SER A 108 -7.60 18.44 -3.17
C SER A 108 -7.85 18.04 -1.71
N LEU A 109 -6.92 18.35 -0.81
CA LEU A 109 -7.10 18.09 0.64
C LEU A 109 -8.11 19.05 1.28
N ASN A 110 -8.34 20.24 0.70
CA ASN A 110 -9.39 21.14 1.13
C ASN A 110 -10.77 20.53 0.88
N ASP A 111 -10.97 19.86 -0.27
CA ASP A 111 -12.24 19.19 -0.59
C ASP A 111 -12.45 17.96 0.30
N ILE A 112 -11.37 17.22 0.62
CA ILE A 112 -11.39 16.10 1.58
C ILE A 112 -11.85 16.54 2.98
N SER A 113 -11.60 17.79 3.35
CA SER A 113 -12.05 18.33 4.63
C SER A 113 -13.55 18.69 4.64
N ASN A 114 -14.17 18.89 3.47
CA ASN A 114 -15.57 19.26 3.26
C ASN A 114 -16.37 18.04 2.73
N ILE A 115 -16.68 17.08 3.59
CA ILE A 115 -17.18 15.72 3.28
C ILE A 115 -18.55 15.67 2.54
N ASN A 116 -19.18 16.78 2.25
CA ASN A 116 -20.57 16.82 1.75
C ASN A 116 -20.69 16.60 0.22
N GLU A 117 -19.60 16.51 -0.53
CA GLU A 117 -19.62 16.34 -1.98
C GLU A 117 -18.73 15.18 -2.44
N GLU A 118 -19.05 14.59 -3.60
CA GLU A 118 -18.21 13.60 -4.24
C GLU A 118 -16.93 14.25 -4.77
N ILE A 119 -15.78 13.90 -4.16
CA ILE A 119 -14.49 14.48 -4.53
C ILE A 119 -14.09 13.97 -5.91
N GLN A 120 -14.02 14.86 -6.89
CA GLN A 120 -13.56 14.55 -8.23
C GLN A 120 -12.05 14.79 -8.33
N PRO A 121 -11.25 13.83 -8.80
CA PRO A 121 -9.84 14.04 -9.00
C PRO A 121 -9.54 14.91 -10.20
N ILE A 122 -8.46 15.67 -10.11
CA ILE A 122 -7.88 16.36 -11.25
C ILE A 122 -6.87 15.39 -11.91
N ARG A 123 -7.07 15.06 -13.18
CA ARG A 123 -6.10 14.29 -13.94
C ARG A 123 -4.89 15.14 -14.28
N LEU A 124 -3.72 14.84 -13.69
CA LEU A 124 -2.46 15.52 -14.01
C LEU A 124 -1.91 15.07 -15.37
N GLY A 125 -1.98 13.76 -15.63
CA GLY A 125 -1.51 13.16 -16.88
C GLY A 125 -1.44 11.65 -16.82
N ASN A 126 -0.66 11.08 -17.76
CA ASN A 126 -0.47 9.63 -17.82
C ASN A 126 0.91 9.25 -18.38
N HIS A 127 1.29 8.02 -18.09
CA HIS A 127 2.36 7.26 -18.73
C HIS A 127 1.81 6.28 -19.76
N ARG A 128 2.70 5.52 -20.44
CA ARG A 128 2.34 4.39 -21.30
C ARG A 128 2.27 3.07 -20.56
N GLY A 129 2.80 3.03 -19.33
CA GLY A 129 2.79 1.89 -18.42
C GLY A 129 2.35 2.31 -17.04
N LYS A 130 2.09 1.33 -16.18
CA LYS A 130 1.62 1.57 -14.81
C LYS A 130 2.60 2.43 -14.00
N ILE A 131 2.04 3.23 -13.09
CA ILE A 131 2.80 4.02 -12.14
C ILE A 131 3.25 3.13 -10.99
N ALA A 132 4.53 3.18 -10.65
CA ALA A 132 5.13 2.39 -9.57
C ALA A 132 5.43 3.23 -8.32
N ASP A 133 5.80 4.50 -8.50
CA ASP A 133 6.21 5.40 -7.43
C ASP A 133 5.94 6.86 -7.78
N LEU A 134 5.75 7.70 -6.78
CA LEU A 134 5.48 9.13 -6.87
C LEU A 134 6.27 9.86 -5.79
N GLU A 135 6.83 11.03 -6.11
CA GLU A 135 7.60 11.84 -5.17
C GLU A 135 7.42 13.33 -5.47
N PHE A 136 7.05 14.13 -4.48
CA PHE A 136 7.02 15.60 -4.62
C PHE A 136 8.41 16.19 -4.44
N SER A 137 8.69 17.30 -5.15
CA SER A 137 9.79 18.18 -4.77
C SER A 137 9.56 18.77 -3.37
N SER A 138 10.62 19.10 -2.65
CA SER A 138 10.53 19.61 -1.27
C SER A 138 9.70 20.91 -1.14
N ASP A 139 9.63 21.68 -2.22
CA ASP A 139 8.81 22.92 -2.33
C ASP A 139 7.36 22.65 -2.78
N GLY A 140 7.02 21.41 -3.15
CA GLY A 140 5.69 20.98 -3.60
C GLY A 140 5.27 21.56 -4.95
N ASN A 141 6.18 22.05 -5.78
CA ASN A 141 5.86 22.64 -7.08
C ASN A 141 5.96 21.62 -8.23
N PHE A 142 6.70 20.57 -8.03
CA PHE A 142 6.93 19.51 -9.00
C PHE A 142 6.64 18.12 -8.41
N LEU A 143 6.34 17.18 -9.31
CA LEU A 143 6.13 15.78 -8.99
C LEU A 143 7.00 14.92 -9.90
N LEU A 144 7.59 13.87 -9.36
CA LEU A 144 8.18 12.76 -10.11
C LEU A 144 7.22 11.60 -10.16
N SER A 145 7.29 10.83 -11.24
CA SER A 145 6.60 9.55 -11.36
C SER A 145 7.51 8.50 -11.99
N ALA A 146 7.65 7.35 -11.33
CA ALA A 146 8.28 6.16 -11.88
C ALA A 146 7.27 5.31 -12.63
N SER A 147 7.62 4.85 -13.83
CA SER A 147 6.69 4.04 -14.62
C SER A 147 7.33 2.77 -15.17
N TRP A 148 6.48 1.75 -15.33
CA TRP A 148 6.84 0.51 -16.02
C TRP A 148 7.03 0.68 -17.52
N ASP A 149 6.75 1.88 -18.08
CA ASP A 149 7.12 2.21 -19.46
C ASP A 149 8.63 2.51 -19.63
N GLY A 150 9.41 2.41 -18.55
CA GLY A 150 10.86 2.63 -18.55
C GLY A 150 11.27 4.09 -18.39
N THR A 151 10.33 4.99 -18.09
CA THR A 151 10.60 6.43 -17.96
C THR A 151 10.28 6.97 -16.58
N VAL A 152 10.95 8.09 -16.25
CA VAL A 152 10.55 8.97 -15.15
C VAL A 152 9.87 10.21 -15.73
N GLY A 153 8.65 10.50 -15.27
CA GLY A 153 7.96 11.75 -15.60
C GLY A 153 8.31 12.84 -14.60
N VAL A 154 8.60 14.05 -15.09
CA VAL A 154 8.72 15.26 -14.28
C VAL A 154 7.56 16.17 -14.60
N TRP A 155 6.75 16.53 -13.63
CA TRP A 155 5.49 17.26 -13.79
C TRP A 155 5.53 18.58 -13.06
N ASN A 156 5.14 19.66 -13.75
CA ASN A 156 4.89 20.96 -13.12
C ASN A 156 3.43 21.03 -12.67
N LEU A 157 3.21 21.12 -11.37
CA LEU A 157 1.87 21.07 -10.77
C LEU A 157 1.05 22.33 -11.04
N LYS A 158 1.68 23.52 -11.04
CA LYS A 158 1.02 24.77 -11.36
C LYS A 158 0.51 24.81 -12.80
N LYS A 159 1.34 24.33 -13.74
CA LYS A 159 0.97 24.26 -15.18
C LYS A 159 0.16 23.00 -15.51
N ARG A 160 0.09 22.03 -14.60
CA ARG A 160 -0.55 20.71 -14.80
C ARG A 160 -0.07 19.99 -16.05
N GLN A 161 1.23 19.99 -16.28
CA GLN A 161 1.81 19.37 -17.48
C GLN A 161 3.12 18.63 -17.17
N LYS A 162 3.42 17.59 -17.97
CA LYS A 162 4.72 16.95 -17.99
C LYS A 162 5.73 17.89 -18.65
N ILE A 163 6.84 18.17 -17.95
CA ILE A 163 7.91 19.02 -18.48
C ILE A 163 9.09 18.23 -19.01
N HIS A 164 9.37 17.05 -18.40
CA HIS A 164 10.39 16.12 -18.88
C HIS A 164 9.88 14.68 -18.82
N SER A 165 10.42 13.86 -19.72
CA SER A 165 10.35 12.40 -19.67
C SER A 165 11.78 11.88 -19.74
N LEU A 166 12.30 11.40 -18.59
CA LEU A 166 13.66 10.91 -18.49
C LEU A 166 13.71 9.48 -19.03
N VAL A 167 14.45 9.29 -20.11
CA VAL A 167 14.59 8.01 -20.82
C VAL A 167 16.03 7.51 -20.65
N GLY A 168 16.21 6.27 -20.22
CA GLY A 168 17.55 5.69 -20.06
C GLY A 168 17.59 4.41 -19.22
N HIS A 169 16.50 4.06 -18.49
CA HIS A 169 16.38 2.73 -17.90
C HIS A 169 16.07 1.67 -18.97
N LYS A 170 16.65 0.48 -18.78
CA LYS A 170 16.43 -0.68 -19.68
C LYS A 170 15.31 -1.57 -19.12
N GLY A 171 14.12 -1.01 -18.97
CA GLY A 171 12.94 -1.67 -18.41
C GLY A 171 12.21 -0.84 -17.38
N PRO A 172 11.26 -1.43 -16.62
CA PRO A 172 10.46 -0.75 -15.61
C PRO A 172 11.28 0.07 -14.63
N VAL A 173 10.86 1.32 -14.38
CA VAL A 173 11.35 2.15 -13.27
C VAL A 173 10.47 1.87 -12.05
N TYR A 174 11.10 1.58 -10.92
CA TYR A 174 10.43 1.14 -9.71
C TYR A 174 10.31 2.23 -8.65
N SER A 175 11.33 3.09 -8.52
CA SER A 175 11.34 4.14 -7.51
C SER A 175 12.06 5.39 -7.99
N VAL A 176 11.66 6.54 -7.47
CA VAL A 176 12.23 7.87 -7.77
C VAL A 176 12.34 8.68 -6.50
N LYS A 177 13.37 9.54 -6.44
CA LYS A 177 13.62 10.48 -5.35
C LYS A 177 14.21 11.77 -5.87
N TYR A 178 13.89 12.90 -5.23
CA TYR A 178 14.66 14.14 -5.38
C TYR A 178 15.90 14.13 -4.47
N SER A 179 16.97 14.81 -4.88
CA SER A 179 18.01 15.25 -3.94
C SER A 179 17.42 16.28 -2.95
N LYS A 180 18.00 16.39 -1.75
CA LYS A 180 17.49 17.32 -0.71
C LYS A 180 17.47 18.79 -1.18
N ASP A 181 18.36 19.17 -2.10
CA ASP A 181 18.43 20.51 -2.69
C ASP A 181 17.58 20.68 -3.96
N ASN A 182 16.83 19.65 -4.38
CA ASN A 182 16.02 19.58 -5.60
C ASN A 182 16.81 19.84 -6.91
N LYS A 183 18.14 19.68 -6.93
CA LYS A 183 18.91 19.85 -8.16
C LYS A 183 19.04 18.57 -8.98
N TYR A 184 18.94 17.43 -8.32
CA TYR A 184 19.06 16.11 -8.93
C TYR A 184 17.84 15.24 -8.68
N ILE A 185 17.69 14.26 -9.56
CA ILE A 185 16.71 13.17 -9.46
C ILE A 185 17.49 11.87 -9.40
N TYR A 186 17.09 11.00 -8.52
CA TYR A 186 17.51 9.61 -8.43
C TYR A 186 16.39 8.71 -8.93
N SER A 187 16.71 7.68 -9.70
CA SER A 187 15.71 6.68 -10.14
C SER A 187 16.31 5.29 -10.12
N SER A 188 15.52 4.29 -9.73
CA SER A 188 15.89 2.87 -9.74
C SER A 188 14.93 2.01 -10.54
N GLY A 189 15.42 0.90 -11.08
CA GLY A 189 14.58 0.07 -11.93
C GLY A 189 15.03 -1.38 -12.09
N TYR A 190 14.36 -2.03 -13.03
CA TYR A 190 14.58 -3.44 -13.42
C TYR A 190 16.03 -3.71 -13.87
N ASP A 191 16.68 -2.72 -14.49
CA ASP A 191 18.07 -2.84 -14.97
C ASP A 191 19.12 -2.91 -13.85
N GLY A 192 18.69 -2.80 -12.58
CA GLY A 192 19.56 -2.91 -11.42
C GLY A 192 20.46 -1.68 -11.22
N GLU A 193 20.13 -0.54 -11.80
CA GLU A 193 20.87 0.70 -11.63
C GLU A 193 20.08 1.72 -10.80
N ILE A 194 20.78 2.52 -10.00
CA ILE A 194 20.30 3.82 -9.51
C ILE A 194 20.96 4.87 -10.37
N LYS A 195 20.14 5.64 -11.12
CA LYS A 195 20.60 6.66 -12.07
C LYS A 195 20.43 8.06 -11.48
N LEU A 196 21.38 8.93 -11.83
CA LEU A 196 21.40 10.34 -11.48
C LEU A 196 21.04 11.19 -12.70
N TRP A 197 20.12 12.16 -12.49
CA TRP A 197 19.64 13.09 -13.52
C TRP A 197 19.65 14.51 -12.99
N LYS A 198 19.85 15.51 -13.85
CA LYS A 198 19.65 16.93 -13.52
C LYS A 198 18.19 17.30 -13.60
N VAL A 199 17.66 18.01 -12.62
CA VAL A 199 16.25 18.45 -12.60
C VAL A 199 15.98 19.51 -13.69
N ASN A 200 16.91 20.44 -13.90
CA ASN A 200 16.70 21.61 -14.76
C ASN A 200 16.42 21.29 -16.24
N ASN A 201 17.06 20.25 -16.75
CA ASN A 201 16.99 19.89 -18.18
C ASN A 201 16.70 18.40 -18.43
N GLY A 202 16.56 17.59 -17.36
CA GLY A 202 16.31 16.15 -17.47
C GLY A 202 17.51 15.33 -17.99
N GLU A 203 18.71 15.90 -18.01
CA GLU A 203 19.92 15.26 -18.53
C GLU A 203 20.36 14.11 -17.62
N TYR A 204 20.66 12.96 -18.24
CA TYR A 204 21.31 11.85 -17.56
C TYR A 204 22.77 12.20 -17.23
N VAL A 205 23.16 11.99 -15.99
CA VAL A 205 24.53 12.26 -15.53
C VAL A 205 25.35 10.99 -15.53
N ARG A 206 24.98 10.00 -14.71
CA ARG A 206 25.70 8.73 -14.54
C ARG A 206 24.89 7.76 -13.67
N PRO A 207 25.24 6.47 -13.64
CA PRO A 207 24.76 5.58 -12.59
C PRO A 207 25.49 5.91 -11.28
N LEU A 208 24.75 5.86 -10.16
CA LEU A 208 25.30 5.86 -8.80
C LEU A 208 25.58 4.44 -8.32
N ILE A 209 24.68 3.53 -8.64
CA ILE A 209 24.76 2.11 -8.27
C ILE A 209 24.53 1.25 -9.51
N LYS A 210 25.29 0.14 -9.61
CA LYS A 210 25.06 -0.97 -10.54
C LYS A 210 25.05 -2.27 -9.74
N ASN A 211 23.87 -2.85 -9.56
CA ASN A 211 23.67 -4.04 -8.70
C ASN A 211 23.56 -5.35 -9.47
N GLY A 212 23.28 -5.32 -10.77
CA GLY A 212 23.06 -6.51 -11.59
C GLY A 212 21.64 -7.12 -11.47
N TRP A 213 20.92 -6.89 -10.37
CA TRP A 213 19.53 -7.25 -10.14
C TRP A 213 18.69 -6.00 -9.91
N GLY A 214 17.43 -6.04 -10.34
CA GLY A 214 16.53 -4.90 -10.22
C GLY A 214 16.49 -4.33 -8.79
N ILE A 215 16.54 -3.01 -8.68
CA ILE A 215 16.46 -2.29 -7.40
C ILE A 215 15.03 -1.81 -7.21
N SER A 216 14.32 -2.44 -6.28
CA SER A 216 12.88 -2.23 -6.06
C SER A 216 12.56 -0.95 -5.29
N LYS A 217 13.38 -0.63 -4.29
CA LYS A 217 13.27 0.58 -3.46
C LYS A 217 14.67 1.02 -3.04
N PHE A 218 14.83 2.33 -2.85
CA PHE A 218 16.08 2.91 -2.36
C PHE A 218 15.81 4.20 -1.57
N GLU A 219 16.75 4.56 -0.71
CA GLU A 219 16.83 5.84 0.00
C GLU A 219 18.24 6.41 -0.10
N VAL A 220 18.32 7.73 -0.17
CA VAL A 220 19.57 8.46 -0.24
C VAL A 220 19.61 9.48 0.88
N ASP A 221 20.67 9.46 1.69
CA ASP A 221 20.99 10.53 2.61
C ASP A 221 22.42 11.03 2.36
N GLU A 222 22.52 12.13 1.62
CA GLU A 222 23.80 12.77 1.29
C GLU A 222 24.52 13.30 2.54
N LYS A 223 23.76 13.75 3.55
CA LYS A 223 24.29 14.28 4.81
C LYS A 223 24.88 13.17 5.69
N GLN A 224 24.17 12.05 5.80
CA GLN A 224 24.65 10.86 6.51
C GLN A 224 25.55 9.97 5.64
N ASN A 225 25.78 10.38 4.39
CA ASN A 225 26.70 9.75 3.44
C ASN A 225 26.35 8.29 3.14
N PHE A 226 25.06 7.99 2.83
CA PHE A 226 24.69 6.64 2.42
C PHE A 226 23.66 6.57 1.29
N ILE A 227 23.68 5.46 0.56
CA ILE A 227 22.61 4.95 -0.29
C ILE A 227 22.21 3.58 0.24
N ALA A 228 20.96 3.44 0.68
CA ALA A 228 20.37 2.16 1.06
C ALA A 228 19.44 1.68 -0.04
N PHE A 229 19.47 0.39 -0.38
CA PHE A 229 18.54 -0.16 -1.36
C PHE A 229 18.19 -1.62 -1.10
N GLY A 230 16.97 -1.98 -1.53
CA GLY A 230 16.46 -3.34 -1.59
C GLY A 230 16.34 -3.81 -3.03
N SER A 231 16.72 -5.07 -3.29
CA SER A 231 16.73 -5.62 -4.64
C SER A 231 15.76 -6.79 -4.84
N THR A 232 15.50 -7.11 -6.09
CA THR A 232 14.57 -8.17 -6.48
C THR A 232 15.12 -9.58 -6.23
N ASP A 233 16.42 -9.74 -5.99
CA ASP A 233 17.04 -10.99 -5.54
C ASP A 233 17.15 -11.12 -4.02
N GLY A 234 16.61 -10.14 -3.25
CA GLY A 234 16.50 -10.19 -1.80
C GLY A 234 17.69 -9.59 -1.05
N GLN A 235 18.57 -8.83 -1.70
CA GLN A 235 19.64 -8.13 -1.00
C GLN A 235 19.14 -6.81 -0.43
N ILE A 236 19.52 -6.53 0.82
CA ILE A 236 19.52 -5.21 1.43
C ILE A 236 20.96 -4.73 1.43
N LYS A 237 21.27 -3.65 0.74
CA LYS A 237 22.62 -3.14 0.60
C LYS A 237 22.71 -1.68 0.99
N ILE A 238 23.72 -1.35 1.75
CA ILE A 238 24.04 0.01 2.17
C ILE A 238 25.43 0.34 1.65
N ASN A 239 25.51 1.36 0.81
CA ASN A 239 26.76 1.86 0.28
C ASN A 239 26.99 3.28 0.78
N LYS A 240 28.24 3.72 0.85
CA LYS A 240 28.54 5.14 0.99
C LYS A 240 28.01 5.90 -0.22
N PHE A 241 27.47 7.09 0.02
CA PHE A 241 27.00 7.96 -1.04
C PHE A 241 28.18 8.33 -1.96
N ASP A 242 27.96 8.18 -3.27
CA ASP A 242 28.91 8.52 -4.31
C ASP A 242 30.30 7.83 -4.22
N GLN A 243 30.35 6.66 -3.57
CA GLN A 243 31.55 5.84 -3.44
C GLN A 243 31.20 4.37 -3.70
N ASP A 244 32.13 3.63 -4.29
CA ASP A 244 31.98 2.18 -4.50
C ASP A 244 32.41 1.40 -3.23
N GLU A 245 31.86 1.81 -2.08
CA GLU A 245 32.13 1.21 -0.78
C GLU A 245 30.85 0.71 -0.15
N THR A 246 30.76 -0.59 0.10
CA THR A 246 29.62 -1.23 0.79
C THR A 246 29.84 -1.20 2.29
N ILE A 247 28.92 -0.57 3.02
CA ILE A 247 28.89 -0.52 4.48
C ILE A 247 28.26 -1.80 5.04
N LEU A 248 27.12 -2.24 4.47
CA LEU A 248 26.38 -3.41 4.91
C LEU A 248 25.76 -4.15 3.72
N ASN A 249 25.77 -5.47 3.78
CA ASN A 249 25.09 -6.32 2.80
C ASN A 249 24.41 -7.50 3.51
N ILE A 250 23.08 -7.45 3.57
CA ILE A 250 22.24 -8.55 4.09
C ILE A 250 21.65 -9.26 2.87
N LYS A 251 21.91 -10.57 2.77
CA LYS A 251 21.32 -11.42 1.72
C LYS A 251 20.20 -12.26 2.28
N GLU A 252 19.05 -12.17 1.64
CA GLU A 252 17.93 -13.07 1.84
C GLU A 252 17.91 -14.10 0.69
N ASP A 253 17.43 -15.30 0.94
CA ASP A 253 17.38 -16.39 -0.05
C ASP A 253 16.40 -16.08 -1.19
N ARG A 254 16.80 -15.24 -2.13
CA ARG A 254 16.03 -14.84 -3.33
C ARG A 254 14.59 -14.39 -3.04
N VAL A 255 14.38 -13.74 -1.90
CA VAL A 255 13.09 -13.17 -1.50
C VAL A 255 13.11 -11.67 -1.74
N PRO A 256 12.45 -11.16 -2.78
CA PRO A 256 12.49 -9.74 -3.13
C PRO A 256 12.20 -8.82 -1.95
N ILE A 257 12.98 -7.76 -1.81
CA ILE A 257 12.66 -6.62 -0.94
C ILE A 257 11.67 -5.76 -1.72
N LEU A 258 10.51 -5.47 -1.15
CA LEU A 258 9.42 -4.78 -1.83
C LEU A 258 9.12 -3.41 -1.28
N SER A 259 9.43 -3.18 -0.02
CA SER A 259 9.19 -1.90 0.66
C SER A 259 10.39 -1.43 1.46
N MET A 260 10.47 -0.13 1.62
CA MET A 260 11.47 0.56 2.43
C MET A 260 10.89 1.87 2.93
N TYR A 261 11.18 2.21 4.18
CA TYR A 261 10.83 3.51 4.73
C TYR A 261 11.98 4.03 5.60
N TYR A 262 12.41 5.26 5.33
CA TYR A 262 13.46 5.91 6.08
C TYR A 262 12.89 7.02 6.96
N LEU A 263 13.04 6.87 8.27
CA LEU A 263 12.64 7.85 9.28
C LEU A 263 13.89 8.61 9.74
N GLU A 264 14.26 9.66 9.00
CA GLU A 264 15.49 10.45 9.22
C GLU A 264 15.60 10.97 10.67
N LYS A 265 14.49 11.48 11.24
CA LYS A 265 14.49 12.07 12.60
C LYS A 265 14.89 11.07 13.69
N GLU A 266 14.55 9.81 13.53
CA GLU A 266 14.82 8.75 14.50
C GLU A 266 16.02 7.88 14.07
N ASN A 267 16.66 8.20 12.96
CA ASN A 267 17.74 7.40 12.36
C ASN A 267 17.37 5.93 12.20
N MET A 268 16.15 5.64 11.75
CA MET A 268 15.67 4.29 11.51
C MET A 268 15.32 4.08 10.04
N ILE A 269 15.68 2.92 9.52
CA ILE A 269 15.28 2.48 8.18
C ILE A 269 14.69 1.07 8.25
N SER A 270 13.58 0.85 7.58
CA SER A 270 12.90 -0.44 7.54
C SER A 270 12.88 -1.04 6.15
N PHE A 271 12.89 -2.37 6.06
CA PHE A 271 12.85 -3.16 4.84
C PHE A 271 11.83 -4.27 4.97
N GLY A 272 10.86 -4.31 4.07
CA GLY A 272 9.85 -5.36 4.00
C GLY A 272 10.04 -6.25 2.77
N ASN A 273 9.92 -7.57 2.96
CA ASN A 273 10.13 -8.53 1.89
C ASN A 273 8.84 -9.21 1.38
N ALA A 274 8.98 -9.99 0.31
CA ALA A 274 7.86 -10.69 -0.33
C ALA A 274 7.26 -11.84 0.51
N LYS A 275 7.88 -12.22 1.63
CA LYS A 275 7.38 -13.27 2.55
C LYS A 275 6.86 -12.71 3.87
N GLY A 276 6.83 -11.38 4.05
CA GLY A 276 6.29 -10.74 5.23
C GLY A 276 7.29 -10.46 6.34
N ARG A 277 8.59 -10.70 6.10
CA ARG A 277 9.65 -10.34 7.05
C ARG A 277 9.92 -8.85 6.98
N MET A 278 10.03 -8.23 8.14
CA MET A 278 10.40 -6.84 8.37
C MET A 278 11.74 -6.78 9.08
N ILE A 279 12.67 -6.02 8.55
CA ILE A 279 13.96 -5.70 9.15
C ILE A 279 14.01 -4.20 9.40
N ILE A 280 14.39 -3.77 10.61
CA ILE A 280 14.58 -2.38 10.97
C ILE A 280 16.01 -2.20 11.48
N LEU A 281 16.72 -1.22 10.91
CA LEU A 281 18.11 -0.88 11.24
C LEU A 281 18.20 0.54 11.78
N ASP A 282 19.16 0.76 12.69
CA ASP A 282 19.61 2.09 13.13
C ASP A 282 20.64 2.62 12.13
N THR A 283 20.39 3.75 11.46
CA THR A 283 21.27 4.29 10.41
C THR A 283 22.57 4.92 10.94
N ARG A 284 22.69 5.15 12.25
CA ARG A 284 23.93 5.71 12.85
C ARG A 284 25.07 4.69 12.86
N ASN A 285 24.76 3.43 13.02
CA ASN A 285 25.73 2.34 13.16
C ASN A 285 25.34 1.05 12.43
N TRP A 286 24.22 1.05 11.73
CA TRP A 286 23.66 -0.07 10.96
C TRP A 286 23.36 -1.32 11.80
N SER A 287 23.17 -1.13 13.11
CA SER A 287 22.78 -2.22 14.00
C SER A 287 21.31 -2.61 13.80
N LEU A 288 21.02 -3.88 14.07
CA LEU A 288 19.67 -4.43 13.99
C LEU A 288 18.81 -3.91 15.16
N VAL A 289 17.75 -3.19 14.83
CA VAL A 289 16.71 -2.78 15.80
C VAL A 289 15.67 -3.88 15.95
N ARG A 290 15.13 -4.40 14.83
CA ARG A 290 14.11 -5.47 14.80
C ARG A 290 14.22 -6.34 13.57
N ASP A 291 13.80 -7.61 13.73
CA ASP A 291 13.74 -8.62 12.68
C ASP A 291 12.59 -9.58 13.01
N PHE A 292 11.47 -9.50 12.28
CA PHE A 292 10.28 -10.30 12.58
C PHE A 292 9.39 -10.48 11.34
N ASN A 293 8.47 -11.47 11.41
CA ASN A 293 7.44 -11.65 10.41
C ASN A 293 6.22 -10.80 10.76
N ALA A 294 6.05 -9.68 10.04
CA ALA A 294 4.98 -8.71 10.31
C ALA A 294 3.62 -9.15 9.73
N VAL A 295 3.61 -9.81 8.58
CA VAL A 295 2.39 -10.28 7.90
C VAL A 295 2.65 -11.62 7.21
N ASN A 296 1.57 -12.28 6.79
CA ASN A 296 1.65 -13.53 6.02
C ASN A 296 1.54 -13.23 4.52
N GLY A 297 2.65 -12.95 3.87
CA GLY A 297 2.73 -12.56 2.46
C GLY A 297 3.56 -11.30 2.23
N PRO A 298 3.54 -10.72 1.02
CA PRO A 298 4.37 -9.59 0.67
C PRO A 298 4.05 -8.34 1.51
N ILE A 299 5.07 -7.65 1.96
CA ILE A 299 4.99 -6.29 2.49
C ILE A 299 5.26 -5.36 1.31
N TRP A 300 4.20 -4.79 0.74
CA TRP A 300 4.32 -3.91 -0.41
C TRP A 300 4.66 -2.48 -0.04
N ASP A 301 4.26 -2.07 1.18
CA ASP A 301 4.66 -0.79 1.75
C ASP A 301 4.62 -0.81 3.27
N ASN A 302 5.32 0.14 3.89
CA ASN A 302 5.34 0.29 5.34
C ASN A 302 5.67 1.73 5.74
N ILE A 303 5.25 2.14 6.95
CA ILE A 303 5.52 3.45 7.52
C ILE A 303 5.94 3.28 8.98
N LEU A 304 7.06 3.90 9.35
CA LEU A 304 7.51 4.06 10.73
C LEU A 304 6.97 5.37 11.31
N PHE A 305 6.40 5.32 12.50
CA PHE A 305 5.91 6.51 13.22
C PHE A 305 6.83 6.88 14.37
N PRO A 306 7.33 8.15 14.42
CA PRO A 306 8.30 8.56 15.42
C PRO A 306 7.70 8.68 16.83
N ASN A 307 6.44 9.14 16.95
CA ASN A 307 5.86 9.57 18.21
C ASN A 307 5.49 8.42 19.15
N ASP A 308 5.24 7.23 18.65
CA ASP A 308 4.76 6.08 19.40
C ASP A 308 5.50 4.78 19.08
N SER A 309 6.61 4.90 18.36
CA SER A 309 7.46 3.76 17.98
C SER A 309 6.67 2.63 17.32
N SER A 310 5.68 2.98 16.50
CA SER A 310 4.86 2.01 15.78
C SER A 310 5.25 1.92 14.32
N LEU A 311 4.84 0.80 13.72
CA LEU A 311 5.01 0.48 12.31
C LEU A 311 3.64 0.11 11.74
N ILE A 312 3.23 0.73 10.65
CA ILE A 312 2.09 0.26 9.84
C ILE A 312 2.62 -0.45 8.61
N VAL A 313 2.03 -1.62 8.32
CA VAL A 313 2.39 -2.48 7.20
C VAL A 313 1.19 -2.68 6.29
N ALA A 314 1.44 -2.57 4.99
CA ALA A 314 0.47 -2.85 3.92
C ALA A 314 0.94 -4.04 3.07
N GLY A 315 -0.01 -4.87 2.61
CA GLY A 315 0.32 -6.06 1.86
C GLY A 315 -0.90 -6.72 1.21
N LEU A 316 -0.88 -8.05 1.21
CA LEU A 316 -1.89 -8.86 0.52
C LEU A 316 -3.29 -8.77 1.15
N ASP A 317 -3.38 -8.35 2.40
CA ASP A 317 -4.63 -8.20 3.13
C ASP A 317 -5.39 -6.94 2.69
N ASP A 318 -6.70 -6.91 2.96
CA ASP A 318 -7.58 -5.76 2.76
C ASP A 318 -7.61 -4.81 3.97
N PHE A 319 -6.67 -4.99 4.89
CA PHE A 319 -6.46 -4.18 6.08
C PHE A 319 -4.98 -3.82 6.26
N LEU A 320 -4.76 -2.75 7.01
CA LEU A 320 -3.44 -2.35 7.48
C LEU A 320 -3.16 -3.01 8.84
N THR A 321 -1.92 -3.44 9.06
CA THR A 321 -1.50 -4.00 10.35
C THR A 321 -0.55 -3.05 11.03
N ARG A 322 -0.85 -2.67 12.30
CA ARG A 322 0.01 -1.85 13.14
C ARG A 322 0.71 -2.68 14.18
N TRP A 323 1.99 -2.45 14.34
CA TRP A 323 2.89 -3.09 15.30
C TRP A 323 3.51 -2.06 16.20
N GLN A 324 3.66 -2.36 17.50
CA GLN A 324 4.52 -1.63 18.41
C GLN A 324 5.94 -2.21 18.34
N ILE A 325 6.92 -1.41 17.86
CA ILE A 325 8.26 -1.92 17.52
C ILE A 325 9.00 -2.46 18.72
N PHE A 326 8.87 -1.82 19.90
CA PHE A 326 9.67 -2.15 21.09
C PHE A 326 9.01 -3.12 22.06
N ASP A 327 7.76 -3.54 21.82
CA ASP A 327 7.05 -4.51 22.67
C ASP A 327 7.53 -5.96 22.46
N PHE A 328 8.37 -6.20 21.45
CA PHE A 328 8.86 -7.51 21.08
C PHE A 328 10.38 -7.62 21.28
N PRO A 329 10.94 -8.83 21.48
CA PRO A 329 12.37 -9.04 21.43
C PRO A 329 12.93 -8.63 20.06
N PRO A 330 14.24 -8.30 19.95
CA PRO A 330 14.86 -7.89 18.70
C PRO A 330 14.65 -8.87 17.54
N LYS A 331 14.52 -10.15 17.86
CA LYS A 331 14.25 -11.21 16.86
C LYS A 331 12.98 -11.94 17.23
N PHE A 332 11.94 -11.75 16.46
CA PHE A 332 10.62 -12.35 16.65
C PHE A 332 10.15 -13.03 15.36
N LEU A 333 10.07 -14.37 15.37
CA LEU A 333 9.80 -15.17 14.17
C LEU A 333 8.38 -15.76 14.12
N GLU A 334 7.51 -15.48 15.10
CA GLU A 334 6.13 -15.93 15.02
C GLU A 334 5.40 -15.32 13.82
N ARG A 335 4.69 -16.17 13.11
CA ARG A 335 3.90 -15.73 11.95
C ARG A 335 2.52 -15.29 12.40
N PRO A 336 2.02 -14.14 11.95
CA PRO A 336 0.62 -13.80 12.11
C PRO A 336 -0.26 -14.87 11.42
N GLY A 337 -1.50 -14.92 11.81
CA GLY A 337 -2.49 -15.82 11.18
C GLY A 337 -2.61 -15.58 9.67
N PRO A 338 -3.23 -16.52 8.94
CA PRO A 338 -3.40 -16.41 7.49
C PRO A 338 -4.19 -15.16 7.10
N ALA A 339 -3.88 -14.62 5.93
CA ALA A 339 -4.62 -13.50 5.35
C ALA A 339 -6.12 -13.81 5.26
N ARG A 340 -6.97 -12.95 5.85
CA ARG A 340 -8.41 -13.20 5.99
C ARG A 340 -9.13 -13.39 4.66
N ARG A 341 -8.70 -12.69 3.63
CA ARG A 341 -9.36 -12.70 2.32
C ARG A 341 -9.22 -14.03 1.59
N PHE A 342 -8.02 -14.63 1.64
CA PHE A 342 -7.69 -15.83 0.89
C PHE A 342 -7.84 -17.11 1.72
N ASN A 343 -7.81 -16.99 3.06
CA ASN A 343 -7.97 -18.06 4.00
C ASN A 343 -8.93 -17.62 5.13
N PRO A 344 -10.24 -17.67 4.92
CA PRO A 344 -11.21 -17.35 5.96
C PRO A 344 -11.04 -18.30 7.16
N ILE A 345 -11.12 -17.74 8.36
CA ILE A 345 -10.95 -18.46 9.64
C ILE A 345 -12.07 -19.51 9.84
N LYS A 346 -13.22 -19.31 9.18
CA LYS A 346 -14.38 -20.23 9.24
C LYS A 346 -14.52 -21.01 7.94
N GLU A 347 -15.02 -22.24 8.03
CA GLU A 347 -15.48 -22.94 6.85
C GLU A 347 -16.60 -22.15 6.18
N VAL A 348 -16.38 -21.76 4.94
CA VAL A 348 -17.35 -21.05 4.11
C VAL A 348 -17.64 -21.86 2.85
N SER A 349 -18.80 -21.65 2.27
CA SER A 349 -19.20 -22.34 1.02
C SER A 349 -18.23 -22.04 -0.13
N ASN A 350 -18.17 -22.91 -1.13
CA ASN A 350 -17.34 -22.65 -2.31
C ASN A 350 -17.77 -21.36 -3.03
N GLY A 351 -19.08 -21.09 -3.13
CA GLY A 351 -19.61 -19.85 -3.72
C GLY A 351 -19.11 -18.61 -2.98
N GLU A 352 -19.12 -18.62 -1.66
CA GLU A 352 -18.60 -17.54 -0.83
C GLU A 352 -17.07 -17.36 -1.03
N LYS A 353 -16.31 -18.47 -1.11
CA LYS A 353 -14.87 -18.42 -1.45
C LYS A 353 -14.64 -17.78 -2.82
N GLN A 354 -15.42 -18.15 -3.83
CA GLN A 354 -15.30 -17.56 -5.17
C GLN A 354 -15.65 -16.06 -5.15
N PHE A 355 -16.71 -15.66 -4.45
CA PHE A 355 -17.05 -14.25 -4.27
C PHE A 355 -15.92 -13.48 -3.58
N ALA A 356 -15.41 -13.98 -2.45
CA ALA A 356 -14.32 -13.36 -1.71
C ALA A 356 -13.07 -13.15 -2.57
N ARG A 357 -12.73 -14.15 -3.39
CA ARG A 357 -11.51 -14.12 -4.24
C ARG A 357 -11.64 -13.27 -5.49
N LYS A 358 -12.84 -13.16 -6.09
CA LYS A 358 -13.02 -12.58 -7.41
C LYS A 358 -13.87 -11.31 -7.45
N CYS A 359 -14.79 -11.14 -6.50
CA CYS A 359 -15.81 -10.09 -6.56
C CYS A 359 -15.68 -9.07 -5.43
N SER A 360 -15.38 -9.52 -4.21
CA SER A 360 -15.42 -8.68 -2.99
C SER A 360 -14.44 -7.50 -3.02
N VAL A 361 -13.43 -7.52 -3.87
CA VAL A 361 -12.50 -6.39 -4.07
C VAL A 361 -13.26 -5.15 -4.53
N CYS A 362 -14.17 -5.35 -5.51
CA CYS A 362 -14.85 -4.26 -6.20
C CYS A 362 -16.33 -4.16 -5.84
N HIS A 363 -16.95 -5.18 -5.24
CA HIS A 363 -18.39 -5.24 -5.00
C HIS A 363 -18.73 -5.51 -3.54
N THR A 364 -19.83 -4.92 -3.08
CA THR A 364 -20.48 -5.25 -1.80
C THR A 364 -21.77 -6.02 -2.04
N LEU A 365 -22.29 -6.70 -1.02
CA LEU A 365 -23.55 -7.48 -1.08
C LEU A 365 -24.71 -6.77 -0.37
N VAL A 366 -24.42 -5.64 0.28
CA VAL A 366 -25.42 -4.91 1.10
C VAL A 366 -25.79 -3.58 0.44
N GLU A 367 -27.01 -3.11 0.72
CA GLU A 367 -27.59 -1.91 0.09
C GLU A 367 -26.74 -0.67 0.31
N ASN A 368 -26.42 -0.38 1.56
CA ASN A 368 -25.62 0.80 1.97
C ASN A 368 -24.17 0.41 2.27
N GLY A 369 -23.59 -0.52 1.49
CA GLY A 369 -22.21 -0.92 1.63
C GLY A 369 -21.24 0.22 1.32
N LYS A 370 -19.99 0.09 1.83
CA LYS A 370 -18.92 1.02 1.49
C LYS A 370 -18.81 1.19 -0.03
N LYS A 371 -18.60 2.44 -0.49
CA LYS A 371 -18.32 2.71 -1.91
C LYS A 371 -17.07 1.92 -2.34
N ARG A 372 -17.20 1.21 -3.45
CA ARG A 372 -16.12 0.43 -4.08
C ARG A 372 -16.06 0.76 -5.57
N ALA A 373 -15.02 0.25 -6.24
CA ALA A 373 -14.84 0.45 -7.68
C ALA A 373 -16.00 -0.12 -8.53
N GLY A 374 -16.66 -1.17 -8.06
CA GLY A 374 -17.85 -1.75 -8.68
C GLY A 374 -19.14 -1.39 -7.92
N PRO A 375 -20.32 -1.51 -8.58
CA PRO A 375 -21.61 -1.28 -7.94
C PRO A 375 -21.90 -2.33 -6.86
N THR A 376 -22.79 -2.00 -5.90
CA THR A 376 -23.30 -3.04 -5.01
C THR A 376 -24.08 -4.09 -5.79
N LEU A 377 -23.89 -5.35 -5.39
CA LEU A 377 -24.66 -6.48 -5.94
C LEU A 377 -25.96 -6.73 -5.17
N TYR A 378 -26.29 -5.93 -4.14
CA TYR A 378 -27.55 -6.00 -3.45
C TYR A 378 -28.71 -5.94 -4.45
N LYS A 379 -29.66 -6.89 -4.39
CA LYS A 379 -30.77 -7.05 -5.33
C LYS A 379 -30.34 -7.03 -6.81
N ILE A 380 -29.25 -7.74 -7.14
CA ILE A 380 -28.76 -7.76 -8.52
C ILE A 380 -29.66 -8.59 -9.44
N PHE A 381 -30.28 -9.67 -8.95
CA PHE A 381 -31.11 -10.52 -9.80
C PHE A 381 -32.40 -9.81 -10.25
N GLY A 382 -32.66 -9.80 -11.55
CA GLY A 382 -33.73 -9.06 -12.20
C GLY A 382 -33.39 -7.60 -12.56
N ARG A 383 -32.25 -7.07 -12.10
CA ARG A 383 -31.84 -5.70 -12.40
C ARG A 383 -31.20 -5.60 -13.79
N LYS A 384 -31.60 -4.60 -14.58
CA LYS A 384 -30.95 -4.28 -15.87
C LYS A 384 -29.54 -3.76 -15.61
N ALA A 385 -28.57 -4.15 -16.46
CA ALA A 385 -27.21 -3.63 -16.40
C ALA A 385 -27.21 -2.10 -16.60
N GLY A 386 -26.28 -1.41 -15.93
CA GLY A 386 -26.13 0.04 -16.06
C GLY A 386 -27.20 0.91 -15.36
N THR A 387 -28.09 0.33 -14.52
CA THR A 387 -29.25 1.07 -13.98
C THR A 387 -29.22 1.34 -12.47
N LEU A 388 -28.17 0.92 -11.74
CA LEU A 388 -28.09 1.23 -10.31
C LEU A 388 -27.85 2.73 -10.13
N GLU A 389 -28.76 3.37 -9.40
CA GLU A 389 -28.66 4.78 -9.08
C GLU A 389 -27.41 5.11 -8.26
N GLY A 390 -26.80 6.28 -8.50
CA GLY A 390 -25.62 6.73 -7.81
C GLY A 390 -24.30 6.05 -8.21
N TYR A 391 -24.32 5.15 -9.21
CA TYR A 391 -23.09 4.54 -9.74
C TYR A 391 -22.85 4.95 -11.20
N LYS A 392 -21.60 5.42 -11.50
CA LYS A 392 -21.21 5.87 -12.84
C LYS A 392 -20.78 4.71 -13.73
N TYR A 393 -21.66 4.28 -14.62
CA TYR A 393 -21.39 3.20 -15.59
C TYR A 393 -20.71 3.70 -16.87
N SER A 394 -20.07 2.78 -17.59
CA SER A 394 -19.66 3.01 -18.97
C SER A 394 -20.89 3.13 -19.89
N LYS A 395 -20.75 3.88 -21.00
CA LYS A 395 -21.82 4.00 -22.00
C LYS A 395 -22.29 2.63 -22.49
N ALA A 396 -21.37 1.71 -22.75
CA ALA A 396 -21.70 0.35 -23.21
C ALA A 396 -22.58 -0.43 -22.21
N LEU A 397 -22.42 -0.22 -20.88
CA LEU A 397 -23.27 -0.84 -19.88
C LEU A 397 -24.64 -0.15 -19.77
N ILE A 398 -24.70 1.18 -19.93
CA ILE A 398 -25.96 1.95 -19.94
C ILE A 398 -26.82 1.53 -21.14
N ASP A 399 -26.21 1.34 -22.31
CA ASP A 399 -26.86 0.97 -23.56
C ASP A 399 -27.15 -0.53 -23.65
N SER A 400 -26.74 -1.34 -22.67
CA SER A 400 -26.88 -2.80 -22.65
C SER A 400 -28.31 -3.23 -22.30
N ASP A 401 -28.79 -4.31 -22.94
CA ASP A 401 -30.07 -4.95 -22.60
C ASP A 401 -29.95 -6.14 -21.66
N ILE A 402 -28.78 -6.34 -21.06
CA ILE A 402 -28.53 -7.43 -20.12
C ILE A 402 -29.39 -7.24 -18.87
N ILE A 403 -30.19 -8.25 -18.56
CA ILE A 403 -30.83 -8.40 -17.25
C ILE A 403 -30.03 -9.43 -16.46
N TRP A 404 -29.60 -9.04 -15.26
CA TRP A 404 -28.81 -9.93 -14.42
C TRP A 404 -29.68 -11.05 -13.86
N ASN A 405 -29.35 -12.28 -14.25
CA ASN A 405 -29.96 -13.51 -13.80
C ASN A 405 -28.90 -14.62 -13.68
N GLU A 406 -29.28 -15.82 -13.33
CA GLU A 406 -28.35 -16.93 -13.15
C GLU A 406 -27.56 -17.22 -14.43
N GLU A 407 -28.21 -17.17 -15.59
CA GLU A 407 -27.59 -17.43 -16.89
C GLU A 407 -26.61 -16.32 -17.29
N SER A 408 -27.01 -15.04 -17.21
CA SER A 408 -26.18 -13.90 -17.58
C SER A 408 -24.96 -13.76 -16.67
N ILE A 409 -25.09 -14.04 -15.36
CA ILE A 409 -23.94 -14.06 -14.44
C ILE A 409 -23.04 -15.26 -14.71
N ASN A 410 -23.58 -16.45 -14.98
CA ASN A 410 -22.76 -17.60 -15.37
C ASN A 410 -21.99 -17.31 -16.65
N ARG A 411 -22.63 -16.73 -17.67
CA ARG A 411 -22.01 -16.34 -18.94
C ARG A 411 -20.90 -15.29 -18.75
N LEU A 412 -21.11 -14.33 -17.84
CA LEU A 412 -20.09 -13.32 -17.52
C LEU A 412 -18.77 -13.93 -17.05
N PHE A 413 -18.83 -15.02 -16.27
CA PHE A 413 -17.64 -15.71 -15.77
C PHE A 413 -17.15 -16.85 -16.67
N ASP A 414 -17.94 -17.28 -17.66
CA ASP A 414 -17.52 -18.26 -18.67
C ASP A 414 -16.80 -17.59 -19.83
N GLU A 415 -17.45 -16.65 -20.49
CA GLU A 415 -16.93 -15.94 -21.65
C GLU A 415 -15.96 -14.81 -21.29
N GLY A 416 -16.18 -14.17 -20.15
CA GLY A 416 -15.43 -13.04 -19.61
C GLY A 416 -16.13 -11.68 -19.77
N PRO A 417 -15.82 -10.74 -18.86
CA PRO A 417 -16.39 -9.38 -18.88
C PRO A 417 -16.06 -8.60 -20.17
N ASP A 418 -14.93 -8.88 -20.77
CA ASP A 418 -14.48 -8.29 -22.03
C ASP A 418 -15.45 -8.57 -23.20
N LYS A 419 -16.13 -9.71 -23.15
CA LYS A 419 -17.11 -10.13 -24.17
C LYS A 419 -18.55 -9.80 -23.78
N VAL A 420 -18.91 -10.09 -22.54
CA VAL A 420 -20.30 -9.96 -22.07
C VAL A 420 -20.66 -8.50 -21.76
N THR A 421 -19.71 -7.75 -21.20
CA THR A 421 -19.88 -6.35 -20.82
C THR A 421 -18.74 -5.49 -21.39
N PRO A 422 -18.63 -5.33 -22.71
CA PRO A 422 -17.54 -4.60 -23.34
C PRO A 422 -17.48 -3.16 -22.81
N GLY A 423 -16.26 -2.63 -22.64
CA GLY A 423 -16.02 -1.30 -22.07
C GLY A 423 -16.21 -1.20 -20.56
N THR A 424 -16.44 -2.33 -19.87
CA THR A 424 -16.47 -2.40 -18.42
C THR A 424 -15.08 -2.14 -17.81
N LYS A 425 -15.05 -1.58 -16.58
CA LYS A 425 -13.86 -1.53 -15.74
C LYS A 425 -13.57 -2.84 -15.00
N MET A 426 -14.48 -3.82 -15.09
CA MET A 426 -14.31 -5.12 -14.44
C MET A 426 -13.11 -5.83 -15.06
N PRO A 427 -12.13 -6.29 -14.25
CA PRO A 427 -11.00 -7.07 -14.77
C PRO A 427 -11.46 -8.34 -15.48
N ILE A 428 -10.70 -8.76 -16.50
CA ILE A 428 -10.98 -10.02 -17.21
C ILE A 428 -10.82 -11.18 -16.21
N GLN A 429 -11.94 -11.78 -15.85
CA GLN A 429 -12.00 -12.93 -14.95
C GLN A 429 -12.85 -14.02 -15.55
N ARG A 430 -12.23 -15.17 -15.79
CA ARG A 430 -12.91 -16.37 -16.24
C ARG A 430 -12.81 -17.48 -15.20
N MET A 431 -13.88 -18.24 -15.06
CA MET A 431 -13.96 -19.39 -14.15
C MET A 431 -14.18 -20.65 -14.99
N LYS A 432 -13.10 -21.41 -15.25
CA LYS A 432 -13.14 -22.60 -16.11
C LYS A 432 -14.00 -23.72 -15.56
N LYS A 433 -14.06 -23.88 -14.23
CA LYS A 433 -14.85 -24.94 -13.58
C LYS A 433 -16.31 -24.53 -13.49
N ILE A 434 -17.18 -25.30 -14.12
CA ILE A 434 -18.64 -25.08 -14.11
C ILE A 434 -19.17 -25.05 -12.67
N GLN A 435 -18.73 -25.97 -11.83
CA GLN A 435 -19.17 -26.05 -10.44
C GLN A 435 -18.88 -24.75 -9.65
N ASP A 436 -17.68 -24.16 -9.84
CA ASP A 436 -17.31 -22.91 -9.18
C ASP A 436 -18.25 -21.75 -9.60
N ARG A 437 -18.66 -21.71 -10.89
CA ARG A 437 -19.61 -20.70 -11.38
C ARG A 437 -21.02 -20.91 -10.78
N GLN A 438 -21.51 -22.15 -10.78
CA GLN A 438 -22.80 -22.48 -10.20
C GLN A 438 -22.86 -22.17 -8.71
N ASP A 439 -21.82 -22.54 -7.96
CA ASP A 439 -21.73 -22.25 -6.53
C ASP A 439 -21.69 -20.73 -6.27
N LEU A 440 -20.96 -19.96 -7.10
CA LEU A 440 -20.96 -18.50 -7.00
C LEU A 440 -22.34 -17.90 -7.25
N VAL A 441 -23.04 -18.34 -8.29
CA VAL A 441 -24.39 -17.86 -8.64
C VAL A 441 -25.37 -18.17 -7.52
N MET A 442 -25.35 -19.39 -6.97
CA MET A 442 -26.21 -19.79 -5.83
C MET A 442 -25.90 -18.95 -4.59
N PHE A 443 -24.61 -18.71 -4.30
CA PHE A 443 -24.23 -17.84 -3.19
C PHE A 443 -24.76 -16.42 -3.37
N LEU A 444 -24.54 -15.81 -4.55
CA LEU A 444 -25.02 -14.46 -4.86
C LEU A 444 -26.54 -14.37 -4.71
N LYS A 445 -27.30 -15.35 -5.24
CA LYS A 445 -28.76 -15.38 -5.13
C LYS A 445 -29.24 -15.39 -3.67
N LYS A 446 -28.52 -16.10 -2.80
CA LYS A 446 -28.85 -16.15 -1.37
C LYS A 446 -28.41 -14.86 -0.63
N ALA A 447 -27.31 -14.28 -1.01
CA ALA A 447 -26.65 -13.20 -0.27
C ALA A 447 -27.09 -11.78 -0.70
N THR A 448 -27.80 -11.66 -1.84
CA THR A 448 -28.20 -10.36 -2.41
C THR A 448 -29.71 -10.15 -2.51
N ASN A 449 -30.52 -11.10 -2.03
CA ASN A 449 -31.99 -10.99 -1.96
C ASN A 449 -32.44 -10.15 -0.76
#